data_3c2e0154604dd5dea4c248a11a141cad
#
_entry.id   3c2e0154604dd5dea4c248a11a141cad
#
_cell.length_a   1.000
_cell.length_b   1.000
_cell.length_c   1.000
_cell.angle_alpha   90.00
_cell.angle_beta   90.00
_cell.angle_gamma   90.00
#
_symmetry.space_group_name_H-M   'P 1'
#
loop_
_entity.id
_entity.type
_entity.pdbx_description
1 polymer ?
#
loop_
_entity_poly.entity_id
_entity_poly.type
_entity_poly.pdbx_seq_one_letter_code
_entity_poly.pdbx_strand_id
1 'polypeptide(L)'
;LLELIENNPKVREAMLLLIALRPMKIKETAIIDDFSTLSSKNKASLFKPKEELTDDMKDDFINFFEESGIKEFLVNKEVSNLLDYCKGVEVGMDTNGRKNRTGTSMESICEVFVKNLCKENGFEYIEQATCKKIKEKWGINVEADKIDRRFDFAIKGDKNLYLSEVNFYSGGGSKLKATAGEYKDLHDLITNQGFELIWITDGVG
;
A
#
# COMPACT_ATOMS: atom_id res chain seq x y z
N LEU A 1 -21.89 -9.45 -14.90
CA LEU A 1 -21.45 -9.32 -13.52
C LEU A 1 -22.62 -8.93 -12.59
N LEU A 2 -23.36 -7.86 -12.86
CA LEU A 2 -24.46 -7.38 -12.03
C LEU A 2 -25.51 -8.47 -11.80
N GLU A 3 -25.97 -9.14 -12.85
CA GLU A 3 -26.91 -10.26 -12.74
C GLU A 3 -26.39 -11.38 -11.83
N LEU A 4 -25.07 -11.65 -11.88
CA LEU A 4 -24.46 -12.67 -11.03
C LEU A 4 -24.52 -12.29 -9.54
N ILE A 5 -24.19 -11.05 -9.18
CA ILE A 5 -24.16 -10.59 -7.80
C ILE A 5 -25.55 -10.31 -7.22
N GLU A 6 -26.53 -9.99 -8.06
CA GLU A 6 -27.93 -9.86 -7.67
C GLU A 6 -28.57 -11.24 -7.39
N ASN A 7 -28.36 -12.21 -8.29
CA ASN A 7 -28.86 -13.57 -8.10
C ASN A 7 -28.09 -14.34 -7.01
N ASN A 8 -26.83 -13.99 -6.76
CA ASN A 8 -25.96 -14.67 -5.77
C ASN A 8 -25.19 -13.66 -4.93
N PRO A 9 -25.82 -12.99 -3.96
CA PRO A 9 -25.20 -11.90 -3.20
C PRO A 9 -23.90 -12.29 -2.45
N LYS A 10 -23.74 -13.57 -2.10
CA LYS A 10 -22.50 -14.08 -1.47
C LYS A 10 -21.28 -13.99 -2.39
N VAL A 11 -21.47 -13.88 -3.70
CA VAL A 11 -20.36 -13.69 -4.65
C VAL A 11 -19.61 -12.39 -4.37
N ARG A 12 -20.30 -11.38 -3.86
CA ARG A 12 -19.67 -10.10 -3.48
C ARG A 12 -18.57 -10.28 -2.43
N GLU A 13 -18.84 -11.09 -1.40
CA GLU A 13 -17.81 -11.43 -0.40
C GLU A 13 -16.72 -12.32 -0.97
N ALA A 14 -17.10 -13.29 -1.82
CA ALA A 14 -16.13 -14.21 -2.42
C ALA A 14 -15.11 -13.49 -3.32
N MET A 15 -15.51 -12.41 -3.98
CA MET A 15 -14.58 -11.60 -4.80
C MET A 15 -13.45 -10.98 -3.98
N LEU A 16 -13.66 -10.67 -2.72
CA LEU A 16 -12.61 -10.16 -1.84
C LEU A 16 -11.48 -11.18 -1.65
N LEU A 17 -11.79 -12.47 -1.64
CA LEU A 17 -10.78 -13.52 -1.53
C LEU A 17 -9.86 -13.57 -2.76
N LEU A 18 -10.36 -13.21 -3.94
CA LEU A 18 -9.54 -13.17 -5.16
C LEU A 18 -8.40 -12.15 -5.07
N ILE A 19 -8.60 -11.09 -4.30
CA ILE A 19 -7.57 -10.07 -4.02
C ILE A 19 -6.95 -10.22 -2.62
N ALA A 20 -7.06 -11.41 -2.03
CA ALA A 20 -6.49 -11.73 -0.73
C ALA A 20 -6.99 -10.83 0.43
N LEU A 21 -8.24 -10.39 0.38
CA LEU A 21 -8.88 -9.62 1.43
C LEU A 21 -9.97 -10.45 2.12
N ARG A 22 -9.90 -10.56 3.45
CA ARG A 22 -10.93 -11.27 4.23
C ARG A 22 -12.15 -10.37 4.41
N PRO A 23 -13.39 -10.88 4.19
CA PRO A 23 -14.61 -10.09 4.38
C PRO A 23 -14.74 -9.43 5.75
N MET A 24 -14.21 -10.07 6.80
CA MET A 24 -14.22 -9.52 8.17
C MET A 24 -13.36 -8.24 8.30
N LYS A 25 -12.36 -8.07 7.44
CA LYS A 25 -11.46 -6.93 7.45
C LYS A 25 -11.92 -5.76 6.57
N ILE A 26 -12.97 -5.94 5.79
CA ILE A 26 -13.47 -4.90 4.89
C ILE A 26 -13.90 -3.62 5.61
N LYS A 27 -14.34 -3.72 6.86
CA LYS A 27 -14.72 -2.57 7.69
C LYS A 27 -13.53 -1.68 8.06
N GLU A 28 -12.34 -2.29 8.12
CA GLU A 28 -11.08 -1.62 8.46
C GLU A 28 -10.33 -1.18 7.19
N THR A 29 -10.88 -1.50 6.01
CA THR A 29 -10.23 -1.23 4.72
C THR A 29 -10.99 -0.11 4.03
N ALA A 30 -10.31 0.98 3.75
CA ALA A 30 -10.82 2.04 2.88
C ALA A 30 -10.48 1.70 1.42
N ILE A 31 -11.44 1.91 0.53
CA ILE A 31 -11.19 1.88 -0.91
C ILE A 31 -10.85 3.31 -1.31
N ILE A 32 -9.67 3.51 -1.86
CA ILE A 32 -9.22 4.82 -2.33
C ILE A 32 -9.84 5.07 -3.69
N ASP A 33 -10.69 6.09 -3.77
CA ASP A 33 -11.35 6.49 -5.02
C ASP A 33 -10.45 7.36 -5.90
N ASP A 34 -9.56 8.13 -5.28
CA ASP A 34 -8.63 9.02 -5.97
C ASP A 34 -7.31 9.08 -5.22
N PHE A 35 -6.26 8.54 -5.83
CA PHE A 35 -4.91 8.52 -5.26
C PHE A 35 -4.28 9.92 -5.14
N SER A 36 -4.71 10.88 -5.96
CA SER A 36 -4.12 12.23 -5.93
C SER A 36 -4.58 13.04 -4.72
N THR A 37 -5.80 12.78 -4.24
CA THR A 37 -6.42 13.47 -3.10
C THR A 37 -6.53 12.58 -1.86
N LEU A 38 -6.20 11.30 -1.96
CA LEU A 38 -6.52 10.24 -0.99
C LEU A 38 -8.00 10.22 -0.59
N SER A 39 -8.86 10.65 -1.49
CA SER A 39 -10.30 10.51 -1.28
C SER A 39 -10.64 9.03 -1.11
N SER A 40 -11.15 8.68 0.05
CA SER A 40 -11.56 7.33 0.37
C SER A 40 -12.97 7.31 0.91
N LYS A 41 -13.74 6.32 0.47
CA LYS A 41 -15.07 6.03 1.00
C LYS A 41 -15.07 4.65 1.63
N ASN A 42 -15.72 4.51 2.77
CA ASN A 42 -15.95 3.18 3.33
C ASN A 42 -17.07 2.50 2.52
N LYS A 43 -16.67 1.70 1.56
CA LYS A 43 -17.59 0.95 0.69
C LYS A 43 -17.87 -0.48 1.21
N ALA A 44 -17.68 -0.74 2.51
CA ALA A 44 -17.91 -2.06 3.10
C ALA A 44 -19.33 -2.61 2.86
N SER A 45 -20.32 -1.73 2.68
CA SER A 45 -21.70 -2.09 2.34
C SER A 45 -21.81 -2.85 1.01
N LEU A 46 -20.95 -2.54 0.03
CA LEU A 46 -20.95 -3.19 -1.28
C LEU A 46 -20.80 -4.71 -1.18
N PHE A 47 -20.06 -5.18 -0.18
CA PHE A 47 -19.69 -6.58 -0.02
C PHE A 47 -20.58 -7.35 0.97
N LYS A 48 -21.57 -6.70 1.57
CA LYS A 48 -22.50 -7.38 2.49
C LYS A 48 -23.63 -8.06 1.71
N PRO A 49 -23.79 -9.41 1.80
CA PRO A 49 -24.80 -10.13 1.02
C PRO A 49 -26.25 -9.74 1.35
N LYS A 50 -26.49 -9.22 2.56
CA LYS A 50 -27.84 -8.87 3.01
C LYS A 50 -28.30 -7.47 2.63
N GLU A 51 -27.42 -6.64 2.13
CA GLU A 51 -27.73 -5.28 1.68
C GLU A 51 -28.13 -5.29 0.21
N GLU A 52 -29.25 -4.65 -0.11
CA GLU A 52 -29.65 -4.41 -1.51
C GLU A 52 -28.71 -3.36 -2.12
N LEU A 53 -28.33 -3.55 -3.36
CA LEU A 53 -27.49 -2.62 -4.08
C LEU A 53 -28.37 -1.52 -4.71
N THR A 54 -28.13 -0.27 -4.35
CA THR A 54 -28.62 0.87 -5.11
C THR A 54 -27.89 0.98 -6.44
N ASP A 55 -28.38 1.80 -7.36
CA ASP A 55 -27.72 1.97 -8.66
C ASP A 55 -26.32 2.57 -8.50
N ASP A 56 -26.13 3.54 -7.62
CA ASP A 56 -24.80 4.07 -7.28
C ASP A 56 -23.86 2.99 -6.73
N MET A 57 -24.38 2.08 -5.90
CA MET A 57 -23.59 0.95 -5.38
C MET A 57 -23.23 -0.06 -6.46
N LYS A 58 -24.06 -0.23 -7.48
CA LYS A 58 -23.76 -1.09 -8.64
C LYS A 58 -22.61 -0.52 -9.45
N ASP A 59 -22.63 0.78 -9.70
CA ASP A 59 -21.53 1.47 -10.40
C ASP A 59 -20.23 1.40 -9.60
N ASP A 60 -20.28 1.66 -8.31
CA ASP A 60 -19.16 1.50 -7.41
C ASP A 60 -18.58 0.06 -7.43
N PHE A 61 -19.46 -0.94 -7.52
CA PHE A 61 -19.03 -2.34 -7.57
C PHE A 61 -18.39 -2.70 -8.91
N ILE A 62 -18.90 -2.17 -10.02
CA ILE A 62 -18.27 -2.33 -11.34
C ILE A 62 -16.88 -1.70 -11.34
N ASN A 63 -16.75 -0.47 -10.87
CA ASN A 63 -15.47 0.21 -10.78
C ASN A 63 -14.47 -0.59 -9.92
N PHE A 64 -14.90 -1.06 -8.77
CA PHE A 64 -14.07 -1.94 -7.93
C PHE A 64 -13.62 -3.19 -8.68
N PHE A 65 -14.53 -3.87 -9.40
CA PHE A 65 -14.24 -5.09 -10.15
C PHE A 65 -13.20 -4.86 -11.26
N GLU A 66 -13.26 -3.72 -11.92
CA GLU A 66 -12.33 -3.36 -13.00
C GLU A 66 -10.97 -2.91 -12.44
N GLU A 67 -10.96 -1.98 -11.50
CA GLU A 67 -9.74 -1.37 -10.99
C GLU A 67 -8.94 -2.28 -10.05
N SER A 68 -9.59 -3.23 -9.37
CA SER A 68 -8.91 -4.23 -8.53
C SER A 68 -8.12 -5.29 -9.32
N GLY A 69 -8.27 -5.33 -10.66
CA GLY A 69 -7.68 -6.35 -11.51
C GLY A 69 -8.44 -7.69 -11.52
N ILE A 70 -9.54 -7.82 -10.77
CA ILE A 70 -10.35 -9.06 -10.73
C ILE A 70 -10.89 -9.39 -12.13
N LYS A 71 -11.32 -8.38 -12.88
CA LYS A 71 -11.82 -8.55 -14.25
C LYS A 71 -10.77 -9.20 -15.14
N GLU A 72 -9.56 -8.63 -15.18
CA GLU A 72 -8.46 -9.14 -15.99
C GLU A 72 -8.06 -10.56 -15.55
N PHE A 73 -7.93 -10.77 -14.25
CA PHE A 73 -7.62 -12.07 -13.68
C PHE A 73 -8.59 -13.17 -14.14
N LEU A 74 -9.90 -12.89 -14.17
CA LEU A 74 -10.92 -13.84 -14.60
C LEU A 74 -10.97 -14.00 -16.12
N VAL A 75 -10.80 -12.92 -16.88
CA VAL A 75 -10.85 -12.93 -18.36
C VAL A 75 -9.64 -13.65 -18.95
N ASN A 76 -8.44 -13.41 -18.40
CA ASN A 76 -7.19 -14.00 -18.89
C ASN A 76 -7.06 -15.50 -18.54
N LYS A 77 -7.98 -16.05 -17.73
CA LYS A 77 -7.97 -17.46 -17.30
C LYS A 77 -6.63 -17.92 -16.74
N GLU A 78 -5.95 -17.03 -16.00
CA GLU A 78 -4.65 -17.32 -15.37
C GLU A 78 -4.75 -18.45 -14.34
N VAL A 79 -5.95 -18.70 -13.84
CA VAL A 79 -6.23 -19.77 -12.87
C VAL A 79 -7.31 -20.69 -13.44
N SER A 80 -7.00 -21.97 -13.53
CA SER A 80 -7.91 -23.01 -14.04
C SER A 80 -8.94 -23.45 -12.98
N ASN A 81 -8.64 -23.30 -11.69
CA ASN A 81 -9.49 -23.69 -10.58
C ASN A 81 -9.52 -22.58 -9.52
N LEU A 82 -10.60 -21.79 -9.51
CA LEU A 82 -10.80 -20.71 -8.55
C LEU A 82 -10.88 -21.20 -7.09
N LEU A 83 -11.41 -22.38 -6.86
CA LEU A 83 -11.52 -22.92 -5.50
C LEU A 83 -10.13 -23.22 -4.90
N ASP A 84 -9.25 -23.83 -5.68
CA ASP A 84 -7.90 -24.14 -5.23
C ASP A 84 -7.06 -22.87 -5.10
N TYR A 85 -7.27 -21.89 -5.99
CA TYR A 85 -6.68 -20.56 -5.85
C TYR A 85 -7.11 -19.90 -4.53
N CYS A 86 -8.41 -19.86 -4.21
CA CYS A 86 -8.90 -19.26 -2.97
C CYS A 86 -8.37 -19.99 -1.73
N LYS A 87 -8.25 -21.32 -1.75
CA LYS A 87 -7.62 -22.09 -0.66
C LYS A 87 -6.13 -21.70 -0.50
N GLY A 88 -5.41 -21.57 -1.61
CA GLY A 88 -4.01 -21.14 -1.60
C GLY A 88 -3.86 -19.71 -1.05
N VAL A 89 -4.76 -18.80 -1.42
CA VAL A 89 -4.82 -17.43 -0.90
C VAL A 89 -5.10 -17.43 0.61
N GLU A 90 -6.07 -18.22 1.09
CA GLU A 90 -6.38 -18.36 2.52
C GLU A 90 -5.17 -18.84 3.32
N VAL A 91 -4.48 -19.87 2.85
CA VAL A 91 -3.25 -20.36 3.47
C VAL A 91 -2.16 -19.27 3.46
N GLY A 92 -1.99 -18.57 2.35
CA GLY A 92 -1.02 -17.48 2.21
C GLY A 92 -1.32 -16.25 3.07
N MET A 93 -2.60 -16.00 3.38
CA MET A 93 -3.00 -14.90 4.26
C MET A 93 -2.64 -15.11 5.73
N ASP A 94 -2.44 -16.34 6.17
CA ASP A 94 -2.06 -16.62 7.55
C ASP A 94 -0.56 -16.53 7.82
N THR A 95 0.25 -16.50 6.78
CA THR A 95 1.71 -16.42 6.83
C THR A 95 2.23 -15.01 6.54
N ASN A 96 3.56 -14.84 6.46
CA ASN A 96 4.26 -13.56 6.28
C ASN A 96 3.86 -12.76 5.01
N GLY A 97 3.15 -13.36 4.06
CA GLY A 97 2.70 -12.69 2.83
C GLY A 97 1.80 -11.46 3.04
N ARG A 98 1.08 -11.40 4.20
CA ARG A 98 0.25 -10.25 4.56
C ARG A 98 1.09 -8.99 4.85
N LYS A 99 2.23 -9.16 5.52
CA LYS A 99 3.10 -8.04 5.91
C LYS A 99 3.72 -7.33 4.70
N ASN A 100 4.09 -8.10 3.69
CA ASN A 100 4.75 -7.56 2.51
C ASN A 100 3.77 -6.80 1.60
N ARG A 101 2.53 -7.28 1.46
CA ARG A 101 1.52 -6.62 0.60
C ARG A 101 1.03 -5.28 1.13
N THR A 102 0.79 -5.17 2.45
CA THR A 102 0.36 -3.89 3.06
C THR A 102 1.48 -2.85 3.04
N GLY A 103 2.72 -3.25 3.24
CA GLY A 103 3.89 -2.38 3.08
C GLY A 103 4.00 -1.85 1.66
N THR A 104 4.01 -2.73 0.66
CA THR A 104 4.09 -2.35 -0.76
C THR A 104 2.93 -1.46 -1.19
N SER A 105 1.70 -1.71 -0.70
CA SER A 105 0.55 -0.83 -0.98
C SER A 105 0.75 0.57 -0.43
N MET A 106 1.25 0.72 0.80
CA MET A 106 1.51 2.03 1.39
C MET A 106 2.64 2.78 0.68
N GLU A 107 3.72 2.07 0.33
CA GLU A 107 4.80 2.62 -0.50
C GLU A 107 4.28 3.13 -1.85
N SER A 108 3.42 2.34 -2.55
CA SER A 108 2.84 2.74 -3.83
C SER A 108 1.92 3.97 -3.72
N ILE A 109 1.16 4.09 -2.63
CA ILE A 109 0.37 5.29 -2.35
C ILE A 109 1.30 6.49 -2.17
N CYS A 110 2.32 6.37 -1.32
CA CYS A 110 3.29 7.44 -1.07
C CYS A 110 4.05 7.83 -2.34
N GLU A 111 4.35 6.88 -3.23
CA GLU A 111 5.01 7.13 -4.52
C GLU A 111 4.25 8.14 -5.36
N VAL A 112 2.92 8.04 -5.45
CA VAL A 112 2.09 8.99 -6.22
C VAL A 112 2.26 10.41 -5.69
N PHE A 113 2.28 10.59 -4.36
CA PHE A 113 2.48 11.91 -3.73
C PHE A 113 3.89 12.43 -3.97
N VAL A 114 4.91 11.57 -3.79
CA VAL A 114 6.31 11.94 -4.03
C VAL A 114 6.51 12.36 -5.48
N LYS A 115 5.94 11.64 -6.45
CA LYS A 115 5.97 12.00 -7.88
C LYS A 115 5.37 13.38 -8.14
N ASN A 116 4.17 13.63 -7.62
CA ASN A 116 3.47 14.89 -7.81
C ASN A 116 4.24 16.05 -7.17
N LEU A 117 4.65 15.89 -5.91
CA LEU A 117 5.44 16.88 -5.19
C LEU A 117 6.74 17.24 -5.95
N CYS A 118 7.46 16.21 -6.41
CA CYS A 118 8.71 16.44 -7.15
C CYS A 118 8.47 17.15 -8.49
N LYS A 119 7.42 16.77 -9.20
CA LYS A 119 7.04 17.41 -10.47
C LYS A 119 6.66 18.87 -10.28
N GLU A 120 5.87 19.19 -9.26
CA GLU A 120 5.41 20.56 -8.98
C GLU A 120 6.53 21.50 -8.54
N ASN A 121 7.52 20.97 -7.81
CA ASN A 121 8.60 21.75 -7.23
C ASN A 121 9.93 21.65 -8.01
N GLY A 122 9.97 20.88 -9.09
CA GLY A 122 11.21 20.66 -9.85
C GLY A 122 12.25 19.82 -9.10
N PHE A 123 11.83 19.02 -8.15
CA PHE A 123 12.70 18.13 -7.36
C PHE A 123 12.94 16.81 -8.09
N GLU A 124 14.01 16.14 -7.72
CA GLU A 124 14.31 14.77 -8.17
C GLU A 124 14.07 13.77 -7.05
N TYR A 125 13.70 12.55 -7.40
CA TYR A 125 13.61 11.47 -6.42
C TYR A 125 14.18 10.14 -6.93
N ILE A 126 14.43 9.23 -6.00
CA ILE A 126 14.84 7.85 -6.22
C ILE A 126 13.96 6.96 -5.36
N GLU A 127 13.31 5.97 -5.97
CA GLU A 127 12.60 4.90 -5.27
C GLU A 127 13.57 3.83 -4.82
N GLN A 128 13.28 3.21 -3.67
CA GLN A 128 14.11 2.16 -3.11
C GLN A 128 15.59 2.59 -3.10
N ALA A 129 15.81 3.76 -2.49
CA ALA A 129 17.08 4.46 -2.54
C ALA A 129 18.12 3.83 -1.60
N THR A 130 19.24 3.41 -2.15
CA THR A 130 20.43 3.01 -1.36
C THR A 130 21.44 4.15 -1.34
N CYS A 131 22.32 4.18 -0.34
CA CYS A 131 23.42 5.18 -0.28
C CYS A 131 24.24 5.18 -1.57
N LYS A 132 24.43 4.00 -2.20
CA LYS A 132 25.11 3.85 -3.49
C LYS A 132 24.37 4.55 -4.62
N LYS A 133 23.05 4.34 -4.78
CA LYS A 133 22.23 4.98 -5.81
C LYS A 133 22.21 6.51 -5.65
N ILE A 134 22.14 7.00 -4.40
CA ILE A 134 22.16 8.43 -4.10
C ILE A 134 23.50 9.05 -4.52
N LYS A 135 24.61 8.39 -4.18
CA LYS A 135 25.93 8.83 -4.61
C LYS A 135 26.11 8.81 -6.14
N GLU A 136 25.68 7.76 -6.79
CA GLU A 136 25.80 7.60 -8.26
C GLU A 136 24.98 8.67 -9.00
N LYS A 137 23.76 8.96 -8.53
CA LYS A 137 22.87 9.91 -9.22
C LYS A 137 23.17 11.37 -8.89
N TRP A 138 23.48 11.68 -7.62
CA TRP A 138 23.57 13.07 -7.15
C TRP A 138 24.95 13.46 -6.59
N GLY A 139 25.88 12.53 -6.50
CA GLY A 139 27.22 12.79 -5.93
C GLY A 139 27.21 12.97 -4.41
N ILE A 140 26.09 12.73 -3.72
CA ILE A 140 25.92 12.94 -2.29
C ILE A 140 26.31 11.66 -1.55
N ASN A 141 27.22 11.79 -0.55
CA ASN A 141 27.55 10.67 0.31
C ASN A 141 26.61 10.70 1.52
N VAL A 142 25.90 9.58 1.73
CA VAL A 142 25.04 9.34 2.88
C VAL A 142 25.58 8.16 3.65
N GLU A 143 25.73 8.31 4.96
CA GLU A 143 26.04 7.21 5.88
C GLU A 143 24.74 6.75 6.55
N ALA A 144 24.52 5.45 6.60
CA ALA A 144 23.36 4.84 7.23
C ALA A 144 23.79 3.84 8.31
N ASP A 145 22.84 3.43 9.14
CA ASP A 145 23.04 2.46 10.22
C ASP A 145 23.46 1.07 9.73
N LYS A 146 23.12 0.74 8.47
CA LYS A 146 23.44 -0.54 7.80
C LYS A 146 23.98 -0.28 6.42
N ILE A 147 24.94 -1.10 5.98
CA ILE A 147 25.59 -0.98 4.65
C ILE A 147 24.58 -1.13 3.52
N ASP A 148 23.59 -1.99 3.71
CA ASP A 148 22.54 -2.31 2.76
C ASP A 148 21.21 -1.57 3.03
N ARG A 149 21.26 -0.50 3.87
CA ARG A 149 20.08 0.32 4.14
C ARG A 149 19.47 0.80 2.82
N ARG A 150 18.18 0.59 2.72
CA ARG A 150 17.37 1.01 1.59
C ARG A 150 16.21 1.84 2.10
N PHE A 151 16.23 3.12 1.79
CA PHE A 151 15.13 4.04 2.04
C PHE A 151 14.06 3.84 0.97
N ASP A 152 12.79 3.95 1.33
CA ASP A 152 11.70 3.82 0.35
C ASP A 152 11.78 4.93 -0.68
N PHE A 153 12.07 6.17 -0.24
CA PHE A 153 12.35 7.28 -1.14
C PHE A 153 13.54 8.09 -0.68
N ALA A 154 14.28 8.65 -1.64
CA ALA A 154 15.18 9.77 -1.44
C ALA A 154 14.73 10.90 -2.37
N ILE A 155 14.55 12.12 -1.83
CA ILE A 155 14.10 13.28 -2.56
C ILE A 155 15.16 14.37 -2.46
N LYS A 156 15.64 14.85 -3.60
CA LYS A 156 16.59 15.94 -3.68
C LYS A 156 15.84 17.24 -3.99
N GLY A 157 15.70 18.08 -2.98
CA GLY A 157 15.23 19.44 -3.12
C GLY A 157 16.35 20.42 -3.47
N ASP A 158 16.04 21.72 -3.48
CA ASP A 158 17.01 22.77 -3.82
C ASP A 158 18.20 22.84 -2.86
N LYS A 159 17.96 22.64 -1.58
CA LYS A 159 18.95 22.79 -0.53
C LYS A 159 19.18 21.53 0.31
N ASN A 160 18.20 20.68 0.40
CA ASN A 160 18.18 19.52 1.31
C ASN A 160 17.99 18.22 0.56
N LEU A 161 18.54 17.14 1.14
CA LEU A 161 18.22 15.77 0.81
C LEU A 161 17.28 15.23 1.89
N TYR A 162 16.14 14.72 1.47
CA TYR A 162 15.15 14.07 2.31
C TYR A 162 15.20 12.58 2.06
N LEU A 163 15.34 11.77 3.10
CA LEU A 163 15.27 10.33 3.07
C LEU A 163 13.96 9.90 3.71
N SER A 164 13.23 9.00 3.11
CA SER A 164 11.89 8.62 3.58
C SER A 164 11.78 7.13 3.78
N GLU A 165 11.16 6.76 4.90
CA GLU A 165 10.74 5.41 5.26
C GLU A 165 9.22 5.38 5.42
N VAL A 166 8.59 4.36 4.87
CA VAL A 166 7.14 4.19 4.86
C VAL A 166 6.76 2.91 5.56
N ASN A 167 5.89 2.98 6.56
CA ASN A 167 5.45 1.81 7.29
C ASN A 167 3.94 1.80 7.50
N PHE A 168 3.35 0.62 7.42
CA PHE A 168 1.97 0.38 7.81
C PHE A 168 1.90 -0.60 8.98
N TYR A 169 1.21 -0.21 10.04
CA TYR A 169 1.05 -1.04 11.24
C TYR A 169 -0.41 -1.46 11.44
N SER A 170 -0.70 -2.73 11.17
CA SER A 170 -2.05 -3.29 11.32
C SER A 170 -2.45 -3.63 12.76
N GLY A 171 -1.61 -3.38 13.74
CA GLY A 171 -1.89 -3.65 15.16
C GLY A 171 -0.75 -3.26 16.08
N GLY A 172 -1.06 -3.01 17.35
CA GLY A 172 -0.10 -2.64 18.39
C GLY A 172 0.81 -3.79 18.83
N GLY A 173 1.85 -3.46 19.57
CA GLY A 173 2.73 -4.43 20.23
C GLY A 173 4.13 -3.92 20.51
N SER A 174 4.94 -4.76 21.17
CA SER A 174 6.33 -4.44 21.55
C SER A 174 7.24 -4.12 20.36
N LYS A 175 6.89 -4.64 19.18
CA LYS A 175 7.62 -4.38 17.93
C LYS A 175 7.59 -2.90 17.54
N LEU A 176 6.48 -2.20 17.75
CA LEU A 176 6.36 -0.76 17.46
C LEU A 176 7.35 0.07 18.27
N LYS A 177 7.52 -0.24 19.56
CA LYS A 177 8.49 0.47 20.43
C LYS A 177 9.93 0.25 19.98
N ALA A 178 10.28 -0.98 19.58
CA ALA A 178 11.61 -1.29 19.06
C ALA A 178 11.87 -0.54 17.75
N THR A 179 10.90 -0.56 16.83
CA THR A 179 11.01 0.16 15.54
C THR A 179 11.11 1.67 15.74
N ALA A 180 10.33 2.25 16.66
CA ALA A 180 10.43 3.68 16.98
C ALA A 180 11.83 4.08 17.52
N GLY A 181 12.47 3.21 18.33
CA GLY A 181 13.84 3.39 18.79
C GLY A 181 14.83 3.37 17.62
N GLU A 182 14.75 2.36 16.74
CA GLU A 182 15.62 2.26 15.56
C GLU A 182 15.49 3.50 14.64
N TYR A 183 14.26 3.98 14.41
CA TYR A 183 14.06 5.18 13.58
C TYR A 183 14.53 6.47 14.25
N LYS A 184 14.48 6.56 15.58
CA LYS A 184 15.06 7.69 16.30
C LYS A 184 16.57 7.74 16.10
N ASP A 185 17.25 6.60 16.28
CA ASP A 185 18.70 6.52 16.11
C ASP A 185 19.10 6.82 14.65
N LEU A 186 18.33 6.32 13.70
CA LEU A 186 18.53 6.62 12.27
C LEU A 186 18.30 8.10 11.97
N HIS A 187 17.26 8.72 12.55
CA HIS A 187 16.98 10.14 12.41
C HIS A 187 18.17 10.97 12.90
N ASP A 188 18.67 10.68 14.09
CA ASP A 188 19.80 11.41 14.67
C ASP A 188 21.06 11.25 13.78
N LEU A 189 21.32 10.04 13.27
CA LEU A 189 22.42 9.78 12.34
C LEU A 189 22.30 10.60 11.04
N ILE A 190 21.13 10.62 10.42
CA ILE A 190 20.89 11.33 9.17
C ILE A 190 20.95 12.85 9.37
N THR A 191 20.32 13.36 10.43
CA THR A 191 20.28 14.79 10.74
C THR A 191 21.67 15.34 11.09
N ASN A 192 22.52 14.59 11.76
CA ASN A 192 23.90 14.97 12.04
C ASN A 192 24.76 15.14 10.77
N GLN A 193 24.34 14.56 9.64
CA GLN A 193 24.99 14.74 8.34
C GLN A 193 24.43 15.94 7.55
N GLY A 194 23.43 16.65 8.11
CA GLY A 194 22.75 17.78 7.46
C GLY A 194 21.65 17.37 6.48
N PHE A 195 21.16 16.14 6.58
CA PHE A 195 20.03 15.63 5.79
C PHE A 195 18.79 15.51 6.68
N GLU A 196 17.62 15.24 6.06
CA GLU A 196 16.35 15.09 6.75
C GLU A 196 15.83 13.66 6.61
N LEU A 197 15.33 13.08 7.70
CA LEU A 197 14.62 11.80 7.68
C LEU A 197 13.11 12.05 7.87
N ILE A 198 12.32 11.55 6.93
CA ILE A 198 10.84 11.59 6.98
C ILE A 198 10.34 10.17 7.23
N TRP A 199 9.68 9.97 8.35
CA TRP A 199 9.02 8.71 8.64
C TRP A 199 7.52 8.83 8.43
N ILE A 200 7.00 8.15 7.40
CA ILE A 200 5.58 8.09 7.05
C ILE A 200 5.01 6.82 7.65
N THR A 201 4.04 6.95 8.53
CA THR A 201 3.41 5.80 9.17
C THR A 201 1.91 5.94 9.21
N ASP A 202 1.21 4.82 9.03
CA ASP A 202 -0.24 4.70 9.12
C ASP A 202 -0.64 3.35 9.70
N GLY A 203 -1.91 3.21 10.07
CA GLY A 203 -2.51 2.02 10.64
C GLY A 203 -3.05 2.24 12.04
N VAL A 204 -3.60 1.18 12.62
CA VAL A 204 -4.24 1.19 13.96
C VAL A 204 -3.29 0.78 15.08
N GLY A 205 -2.02 0.60 14.76
CA GLY A 205 -0.97 0.18 15.69
C GLY A 205 -0.23 1.32 16.36
#